data_23913a9f74065d196af88828d484eea9
#
_entry.id   23913a9f74065d196af88828d484eea9
#
_cell.length_a   1.000
_cell.length_b   1.000
_cell.length_c   1.000
_cell.angle_alpha   90.00
_cell.angle_beta   90.00
_cell.angle_gamma   90.00
#
_symmetry.space_group_name_H-M   'P 1'
#
loop_
_entity.id
_entity.type
_entity.pdbx_description
1 polymer ?
#
loop_
_entity_poly.entity_id
_entity_poly.type
_entity_poly.pdbx_seq_one_letter_code
_entity_poly.pdbx_strand_id
1 'polypeptide(L)'
;MNIRKKRVTEQRHGVQRIVSGGQTGVDRAALDAAIELEIEHGGWCPKGRRSEDGPIAAKYQLIETDSIDYAVRTEKNVLDSDGTMLLYRERLQRGTLLTHQLAKRHGKPILRVRLDRPVSLDRVVRWFSENSIRVLNVAGPRASSQADIEKQAFELLKKIFSASPALPDIST
;
A
#
# COMPACT_ATOMS: atom_id res chain seq x y z
N MET A 1 26.05 -28.17 1.11
CA MET A 1 25.70 -26.79 1.47
C MET A 1 24.91 -26.16 0.34
N ASN A 2 23.58 -26.23 0.42
CA ASN A 2 22.68 -25.84 -0.70
C ASN A 2 22.33 -24.38 -0.54
N ILE A 3 23.03 -23.52 -1.25
CA ILE A 3 22.68 -22.12 -1.41
C ILE A 3 21.45 -22.08 -2.34
N ARG A 4 20.26 -22.01 -1.76
CA ARG A 4 19.04 -21.64 -2.52
C ARG A 4 19.28 -20.25 -3.09
N LYS A 5 19.68 -20.17 -4.35
CA LYS A 5 19.59 -18.94 -5.14
C LYS A 5 18.12 -18.51 -5.10
N LYS A 6 17.80 -17.47 -4.31
CA LYS A 6 16.54 -16.72 -4.45
C LYS A 6 16.46 -16.36 -5.94
N ARG A 7 15.51 -16.96 -6.67
CA ARG A 7 15.09 -16.44 -7.96
C ARG A 7 14.49 -15.06 -7.66
N VAL A 8 15.25 -14.04 -7.95
CA VAL A 8 14.69 -12.70 -8.13
C VAL A 8 13.85 -12.81 -9.40
N THR A 9 12.58 -13.16 -9.25
CA THR A 9 11.61 -12.95 -10.30
C THR A 9 11.63 -11.45 -10.54
N GLU A 10 11.99 -11.00 -11.73
CA GLU A 10 11.86 -9.62 -12.16
C GLU A 10 10.40 -9.22 -11.93
N GLN A 11 10.17 -8.51 -10.83
CA GLN A 11 8.83 -8.06 -10.46
C GLN A 11 8.47 -6.94 -11.43
N ARG A 12 7.49 -7.19 -12.27
CA ARG A 12 7.03 -6.31 -13.35
C ARG A 12 6.69 -4.88 -12.88
N HIS A 13 6.42 -4.71 -11.61
CA HIS A 13 5.96 -3.45 -11.03
C HIS A 13 7.09 -2.60 -10.42
N GLY A 14 8.31 -3.11 -10.25
CA GLY A 14 9.44 -2.39 -9.65
C GLY A 14 9.32 -2.07 -8.15
N VAL A 15 8.15 -2.30 -7.53
CA VAL A 15 7.92 -2.04 -6.10
C VAL A 15 8.65 -3.09 -5.27
N GLN A 16 9.51 -2.64 -4.36
CA GLN A 16 10.35 -3.49 -3.51
C GLN A 16 9.80 -3.57 -2.08
N ARG A 17 9.10 -2.52 -1.64
CA ARG A 17 8.57 -2.41 -0.29
C ARG A 17 7.20 -1.74 -0.29
N ILE A 18 6.29 -2.27 0.53
CA ILE A 18 4.98 -1.67 0.81
C ILE A 18 4.98 -1.14 2.23
N VAL A 19 4.64 0.13 2.40
CA VAL A 19 4.47 0.76 3.70
C VAL A 19 3.02 1.18 3.90
N SER A 20 2.55 1.09 5.14
CA SER A 20 1.21 1.49 5.52
C SER A 20 1.12 1.76 7.02
N GLY A 21 0.03 2.34 7.47
CA GLY A 21 -0.11 2.78 8.86
C GLY A 21 -0.64 1.74 9.83
N GLY A 22 -1.03 0.55 9.35
CA GLY A 22 -1.49 -0.55 10.19
C GLY A 22 -2.91 -0.43 10.75
N GLN A 23 -3.69 0.58 10.35
CA GLN A 23 -5.09 0.68 10.71
C GLN A 23 -5.88 -0.46 10.06
N THR A 24 -7.03 -0.85 10.64
CA THR A 24 -7.95 -1.80 10.00
C THR A 24 -8.32 -1.35 8.58
N GLY A 25 -8.80 -2.24 7.76
CA GLY A 25 -9.22 -1.94 6.40
C GLY A 25 -8.06 -1.95 5.40
N VAL A 26 -7.93 -0.91 4.60
CA VAL A 26 -6.95 -0.87 3.50
C VAL A 26 -5.52 -1.00 3.99
N ASP A 27 -5.15 -0.38 5.10
CA ASP A 27 -3.79 -0.44 5.62
C ASP A 27 -3.38 -1.88 5.94
N ARG A 28 -4.23 -2.65 6.64
CA ARG A 28 -3.94 -4.07 6.94
C ARG A 28 -3.98 -4.93 5.71
N ALA A 29 -4.91 -4.69 4.80
CA ALA A 29 -4.95 -5.39 3.52
C ALA A 29 -3.63 -5.25 2.76
N ALA A 30 -3.02 -4.07 2.78
CA ALA A 30 -1.74 -3.81 2.14
C ALA A 30 -0.59 -4.59 2.80
N LEU A 31 -0.54 -4.60 4.12
CA LEU A 31 0.49 -5.32 4.87
C LEU A 31 0.32 -6.83 4.73
N ASP A 32 -0.90 -7.35 4.82
CA ASP A 32 -1.18 -8.77 4.64
C ASP A 32 -0.87 -9.25 3.22
N ALA A 33 -1.20 -8.46 2.19
CA ALA A 33 -0.83 -8.78 0.81
C ALA A 33 0.69 -8.81 0.62
N ALA A 34 1.41 -7.86 1.21
CA ALA A 34 2.87 -7.83 1.17
C ALA A 34 3.48 -9.07 1.84
N ILE A 35 2.97 -9.47 3.01
CA ILE A 35 3.41 -10.68 3.73
C ILE A 35 3.16 -11.92 2.87
N GLU A 36 1.95 -12.09 2.32
CA GLU A 36 1.59 -13.26 1.54
C GLU A 36 2.41 -13.39 0.25
N LEU A 37 2.75 -12.26 -0.37
CA LEU A 37 3.54 -12.21 -1.61
C LEU A 37 5.05 -12.10 -1.38
N GLU A 38 5.51 -12.20 -0.13
CA GLU A 38 6.92 -12.08 0.25
C GLU A 38 7.57 -10.75 -0.22
N ILE A 39 6.77 -9.68 -0.29
CA ILE A 39 7.24 -8.31 -0.53
C ILE A 39 7.62 -7.70 0.83
N GLU A 40 8.73 -6.99 0.89
CA GLU A 40 9.13 -6.29 2.11
C GLU A 40 8.02 -5.33 2.55
N HIS A 41 7.68 -5.32 3.83
CA HIS A 41 6.65 -4.44 4.37
C HIS A 41 7.13 -3.66 5.58
N GLY A 42 6.44 -2.58 5.90
CA GLY A 42 6.75 -1.75 7.06
C GLY A 42 5.87 -0.51 7.10
N GLY A 43 6.41 0.54 7.69
CA GLY A 43 5.76 1.83 7.85
C GLY A 43 5.72 2.30 9.28
N TRP A 44 5.08 3.43 9.50
CA TRP A 44 4.91 4.07 10.79
C TRP A 44 3.51 3.86 11.33
N CYS A 45 3.41 3.56 12.61
CA CYS A 45 2.13 3.51 13.34
C CYS A 45 2.15 4.49 14.53
N PRO A 46 0.99 4.79 15.13
CA PRO A 46 0.94 5.64 16.31
C PRO A 46 1.62 4.99 17.50
N LYS A 47 2.06 5.82 18.46
CA LYS A 47 2.57 5.36 19.76
C LYS A 47 1.59 4.39 20.42
N GLY A 48 2.11 3.30 20.99
CA GLY A 48 1.32 2.21 21.57
C GLY A 48 0.73 1.27 20.52
N ARG A 49 1.19 1.33 19.26
CA ARG A 49 0.66 0.54 18.13
C ARG A 49 -0.86 0.65 17.99
N ARG A 50 -1.37 1.84 18.20
CA ARG A 50 -2.80 2.12 18.31
C ARG A 50 -3.54 1.94 16.99
N SER A 51 -4.67 1.22 17.02
CA SER A 51 -5.67 1.14 15.95
C SER A 51 -7.08 1.09 16.53
N GLU A 52 -8.10 1.13 15.68
CA GLU A 52 -9.50 1.16 16.15
C GLU A 52 -9.96 -0.13 16.86
N ASP A 53 -9.33 -1.26 16.55
CA ASP A 53 -9.63 -2.58 17.14
C ASP A 53 -8.63 -3.01 18.22
N GLY A 54 -7.79 -2.11 18.69
CA GLY A 54 -6.78 -2.37 19.71
C GLY A 54 -5.36 -2.29 19.16
N PRO A 55 -4.36 -2.82 19.89
CA PRO A 55 -2.97 -2.78 19.45
C PRO A 55 -2.74 -3.56 18.15
N ILE A 56 -2.01 -2.94 17.23
CA ILE A 56 -1.62 -3.57 15.96
C ILE A 56 -0.72 -4.78 16.23
N ALA A 57 -1.06 -5.93 15.65
CA ALA A 57 -0.35 -7.18 15.88
C ALA A 57 1.16 -7.10 15.53
N ALA A 58 1.98 -7.79 16.31
CA ALA A 58 3.44 -7.78 16.18
C ALA A 58 3.96 -8.35 14.84
N LYS A 59 3.16 -9.15 14.13
CA LYS A 59 3.51 -9.67 12.80
C LYS A 59 3.75 -8.54 11.77
N TYR A 60 3.13 -7.37 11.96
CA TYR A 60 3.35 -6.20 11.13
C TYR A 60 4.57 -5.44 11.62
N GLN A 61 5.61 -5.39 10.82
CA GLN A 61 6.90 -4.76 11.15
C GLN A 61 6.82 -3.25 11.03
N LEU A 62 6.07 -2.63 11.94
CA LEU A 62 5.84 -1.18 11.97
C LEU A 62 6.71 -0.53 13.05
N ILE A 63 7.10 0.73 12.77
CA ILE A 63 7.82 1.59 13.72
C ILE A 63 6.82 2.54 14.38
N GLU A 64 6.85 2.64 15.69
CA GLU A 64 6.01 3.57 16.42
C GLU A 64 6.54 4.99 16.31
N THR A 65 5.64 5.95 16.12
CA THR A 65 5.95 7.37 16.31
C THR A 65 5.92 7.73 17.80
N ASP A 66 6.44 8.90 18.16
CA ASP A 66 6.35 9.40 19.54
C ASP A 66 4.97 9.95 19.91
N SER A 67 4.05 10.01 18.93
CA SER A 67 2.71 10.59 19.05
C SER A 67 1.62 9.53 18.92
N ILE A 68 0.54 9.71 19.67
CA ILE A 68 -0.71 8.96 19.52
C ILE A 68 -1.56 9.48 18.35
N ASP A 69 -1.21 10.63 17.78
CA ASP A 69 -1.95 11.24 16.68
C ASP A 69 -1.74 10.48 15.37
N TYR A 70 -2.83 10.06 14.76
CA TYR A 70 -2.83 9.38 13.46
C TYR A 70 -2.22 10.23 12.33
N ALA A 71 -2.33 11.55 12.42
CA ALA A 71 -1.79 12.45 11.39
C ALA A 71 -0.26 12.36 11.31
N VAL A 72 0.43 12.22 12.45
CA VAL A 72 1.90 12.14 12.51
C VAL A 72 2.41 10.92 11.76
N ARG A 73 1.85 9.72 12.04
CA ARG A 73 2.28 8.51 11.33
C ARG A 73 1.89 8.55 9.85
N THR A 74 0.77 9.18 9.52
CA THR A 74 0.32 9.33 8.13
C THR A 74 1.32 10.18 7.33
N GLU A 75 1.75 11.30 7.88
CA GLU A 75 2.76 12.16 7.25
C GLU A 75 4.10 11.44 7.08
N LYS A 76 4.57 10.71 8.11
CA LYS A 76 5.82 9.93 8.01
C LYS A 76 5.76 8.86 6.92
N ASN A 77 4.64 8.14 6.78
CA ASN A 77 4.48 7.14 5.71
C ASN A 77 4.52 7.79 4.31
N VAL A 78 3.94 8.98 4.16
CA VAL A 78 4.02 9.74 2.90
C VAL A 78 5.46 10.16 2.62
N LEU A 79 6.17 10.71 3.61
CA LEU A 79 7.54 11.20 3.45
C LEU A 79 8.53 10.09 3.11
N ASP A 80 8.41 8.94 3.76
CA ASP A 80 9.35 7.80 3.62
C ASP A 80 9.02 6.89 2.43
N SER A 81 8.06 7.26 1.59
CA SER A 81 7.69 6.54 0.37
C SER A 81 8.03 7.34 -0.90
N ASP A 82 8.13 6.64 -2.03
CA ASP A 82 8.32 7.27 -3.34
C ASP A 82 6.99 7.79 -3.91
N GLY A 83 5.88 7.19 -3.51
CA GLY A 83 4.54 7.61 -3.90
C GLY A 83 3.47 6.91 -3.07
N THR A 84 2.26 7.43 -3.16
CA THR A 84 1.10 6.95 -2.40
C THR A 84 0.01 6.45 -3.31
N MET A 85 -0.46 5.22 -3.09
CA MET A 85 -1.66 4.67 -3.71
C MET A 85 -2.82 4.71 -2.70
N LEU A 86 -3.89 5.40 -3.07
CA LEU A 86 -5.10 5.52 -2.27
C LEU A 86 -6.17 4.59 -2.85
N LEU A 87 -6.58 3.60 -2.05
CA LEU A 87 -7.68 2.70 -2.37
C LEU A 87 -8.93 3.17 -1.63
N TYR A 88 -10.02 3.44 -2.34
CA TYR A 88 -11.24 3.99 -1.75
C TYR A 88 -12.47 3.71 -2.62
N ARG A 89 -13.67 3.96 -2.08
CA ARG A 89 -14.93 3.97 -2.82
C ARG A 89 -15.49 5.38 -2.89
N GLU A 90 -16.19 5.70 -3.97
CA GLU A 90 -16.90 6.96 -4.20
C GLU A 90 -16.03 8.21 -4.05
N ARG A 91 -15.63 8.58 -2.84
CA ARG A 91 -14.85 9.80 -2.54
C ARG A 91 -13.84 9.60 -1.41
N LEU A 92 -12.81 10.44 -1.41
CA LEU A 92 -11.84 10.49 -0.32
C LEU A 92 -12.47 11.14 0.92
N GLN A 93 -12.29 10.52 2.08
CA GLN A 93 -12.85 11.01 3.33
C GLN A 93 -11.82 10.86 4.47
N ARG A 94 -11.96 11.66 5.52
CA ARG A 94 -11.20 11.56 6.77
C ARG A 94 -9.69 11.31 6.55
N GLY A 95 -9.16 10.24 7.13
CA GLY A 95 -7.73 9.90 7.04
C GLY A 95 -7.22 9.69 5.62
N THR A 96 -8.05 9.15 4.71
CA THR A 96 -7.69 8.98 3.30
C THR A 96 -7.56 10.33 2.60
N LEU A 97 -8.44 11.28 2.92
CA LEU A 97 -8.34 12.65 2.41
C LEU A 97 -7.10 13.36 2.98
N LEU A 98 -6.81 13.18 4.26
CA LEU A 98 -5.59 13.73 4.88
C LEU A 98 -4.34 13.18 4.20
N THR A 99 -4.27 11.88 3.94
CA THR A 99 -3.14 11.27 3.22
C THR A 99 -2.94 11.90 1.84
N HIS A 100 -4.03 12.13 1.10
CA HIS A 100 -4.00 12.82 -0.19
C HIS A 100 -3.45 14.25 -0.07
N GLN A 101 -3.92 15.00 0.91
CA GLN A 101 -3.49 16.39 1.15
C GLN A 101 -2.01 16.46 1.54
N LEU A 102 -1.53 15.54 2.39
CA LEU A 102 -0.14 15.45 2.79
C LEU A 102 0.76 15.07 1.60
N ALA A 103 0.39 14.05 0.82
CA ALA A 103 1.15 13.67 -0.35
C ALA A 103 1.25 14.83 -1.36
N LYS A 104 0.16 15.55 -1.59
CA LYS A 104 0.16 16.75 -2.44
C LYS A 104 1.05 17.86 -1.87
N ARG A 105 0.97 18.12 -0.57
CA ARG A 105 1.81 19.13 0.11
C ARG A 105 3.30 18.86 -0.05
N HIS A 106 3.69 17.59 0.06
CA HIS A 106 5.08 17.15 -0.06
C HIS A 106 5.53 16.83 -1.49
N GLY A 107 4.71 17.13 -2.50
CA GLY A 107 5.04 16.91 -3.91
C GLY A 107 5.26 15.44 -4.28
N LYS A 108 4.69 14.51 -3.52
CA LYS A 108 4.82 13.08 -3.78
C LYS A 108 3.80 12.60 -4.82
N PRO A 109 4.17 11.69 -5.73
CA PRO A 109 3.25 11.07 -6.67
C PRO A 109 2.06 10.41 -5.96
N ILE A 110 0.86 10.59 -6.52
CA ILE A 110 -0.39 10.03 -5.96
C ILE A 110 -1.13 9.27 -7.05
N LEU A 111 -1.48 8.01 -6.77
CA LEU A 111 -2.41 7.24 -7.56
C LEU A 111 -3.72 7.04 -6.79
N ARG A 112 -4.82 7.48 -7.37
CA ARG A 112 -6.16 7.28 -6.81
C ARG A 112 -6.83 6.11 -7.52
N VAL A 113 -7.22 5.09 -6.77
CA VAL A 113 -7.86 3.87 -7.28
C VAL A 113 -9.22 3.68 -6.62
N ARG A 114 -10.27 3.72 -7.41
CA ARG A 114 -11.64 3.49 -6.95
C ARG A 114 -11.96 1.99 -6.99
N LEU A 115 -12.27 1.43 -5.82
CA LEU A 115 -12.59 0.01 -5.67
C LEU A 115 -14.04 -0.33 -6.09
N ASP A 116 -14.90 0.66 -6.21
CA ASP A 116 -16.28 0.53 -6.69
C ASP A 116 -16.41 0.63 -8.22
N ARG A 117 -15.29 0.59 -8.94
CA ARG A 117 -15.22 0.60 -10.41
C ARG A 117 -14.17 -0.40 -10.91
N PRO A 118 -14.28 -0.82 -12.19
CA PRO A 118 -13.22 -1.63 -12.79
C PRO A 118 -11.84 -0.93 -12.70
N VAL A 119 -10.82 -1.68 -12.30
CA VAL A 119 -9.45 -1.17 -12.15
C VAL A 119 -8.59 -1.72 -13.28
N SER A 120 -7.93 -0.85 -14.02
CA SER A 120 -6.93 -1.22 -15.02
C SER A 120 -5.61 -1.51 -14.33
N LEU A 121 -5.20 -2.78 -14.26
CA LEU A 121 -3.93 -3.20 -13.68
C LEU A 121 -2.73 -2.61 -14.45
N ASP A 122 -2.82 -2.55 -15.77
CA ASP A 122 -1.76 -1.96 -16.61
C ASP A 122 -1.54 -0.47 -16.31
N ARG A 123 -2.60 0.28 -16.04
CA ARG A 123 -2.49 1.68 -15.62
C ARG A 123 -1.77 1.80 -14.27
N VAL A 124 -2.07 0.92 -13.33
CA VAL A 124 -1.42 0.91 -12.00
C VAL A 124 0.07 0.60 -12.14
N VAL A 125 0.42 -0.46 -12.85
CA VAL A 125 1.81 -0.87 -13.07
C VAL A 125 2.59 0.19 -13.84
N ARG A 126 1.98 0.80 -14.85
CA ARG A 126 2.59 1.90 -15.60
C ARG A 126 2.89 3.09 -14.69
N TRP A 127 1.98 3.46 -13.80
CA TRP A 127 2.20 4.53 -12.85
C TRP A 127 3.40 4.25 -11.92
N PHE A 128 3.60 3.01 -11.47
CA PHE A 128 4.78 2.64 -10.69
C PHE A 128 6.07 2.90 -11.48
N SER A 129 6.09 2.48 -12.74
CA SER A 129 7.26 2.65 -13.62
C SER A 129 7.54 4.13 -13.93
N GLU A 130 6.53 4.88 -14.35
CA GLU A 130 6.65 6.31 -14.71
C GLU A 130 7.12 7.19 -13.54
N ASN A 131 6.80 6.80 -12.31
CA ASN A 131 7.19 7.52 -11.10
C ASN A 131 8.33 6.86 -10.32
N SER A 132 8.97 5.82 -10.87
CA SER A 132 10.07 5.09 -10.23
C SER A 132 9.75 4.63 -8.81
N ILE A 133 8.53 4.13 -8.57
CA ILE A 133 8.06 3.72 -7.25
C ILE A 133 8.75 2.43 -6.82
N ARG A 134 9.60 2.50 -5.82
CA ARG A 134 10.23 1.36 -5.15
C ARG A 134 9.63 1.13 -3.76
N VAL A 135 9.38 2.20 -3.03
CA VAL A 135 8.69 2.18 -1.74
C VAL A 135 7.30 2.77 -1.94
N LEU A 136 6.28 1.93 -1.86
CA LEU A 136 4.89 2.32 -2.07
C LEU A 136 4.16 2.48 -0.74
N ASN A 137 3.63 3.67 -0.47
CA ASN A 137 2.67 3.87 0.60
C ASN A 137 1.26 3.51 0.11
N VAL A 138 0.57 2.62 0.82
CA VAL A 138 -0.83 2.26 0.53
C VAL A 138 -1.70 2.72 1.70
N ALA A 139 -2.75 3.48 1.39
CA ALA A 139 -3.68 3.99 2.40
C ALA A 139 -5.12 4.00 1.88
N GLY A 140 -6.05 3.99 2.80
CA GLY A 140 -7.47 4.02 2.49
C GLY A 140 -8.36 3.99 3.74
N PRO A 141 -9.67 3.77 3.57
CA PRO A 141 -10.61 3.72 4.67
C PRO A 141 -10.33 2.58 5.64
N ARG A 142 -10.65 2.82 6.91
CA ARG A 142 -10.68 1.78 7.95
C ARG A 142 -11.89 0.86 7.77
N ALA A 143 -11.83 -0.35 8.34
CA ALA A 143 -12.89 -1.36 8.21
C ALA A 143 -14.26 -0.87 8.74
N SER A 144 -14.28 -0.12 9.85
CA SER A 144 -15.52 0.44 10.41
C SER A 144 -16.21 1.49 9.53
N SER A 145 -15.45 2.10 8.59
CA SER A 145 -15.99 3.12 7.70
C SER A 145 -16.65 2.55 6.45
N GLN A 146 -16.18 1.40 5.98
CA GLN A 146 -16.71 0.76 4.76
C GLN A 146 -16.62 -0.77 4.90
N ALA A 147 -17.77 -1.44 4.89
CA ALA A 147 -17.84 -2.89 4.94
C ALA A 147 -17.04 -3.52 3.77
N ASP A 148 -16.38 -4.65 4.04
CA ASP A 148 -15.61 -5.45 3.07
C ASP A 148 -14.45 -4.71 2.36
N ILE A 149 -14.12 -3.49 2.77
CA ILE A 149 -13.05 -2.71 2.12
C ILE A 149 -11.68 -3.42 2.23
N GLU A 150 -11.42 -4.07 3.36
CA GLU A 150 -10.17 -4.80 3.60
C GLU A 150 -10.02 -5.96 2.63
N LYS A 151 -11.06 -6.80 2.49
CA LYS A 151 -11.07 -7.92 1.55
C LYS A 151 -10.90 -7.44 0.11
N GLN A 152 -11.64 -6.42 -0.28
CA GLN A 152 -11.60 -5.88 -1.64
C GLN A 152 -10.22 -5.29 -1.97
N ALA A 153 -9.61 -4.57 -1.04
CA ALA A 153 -8.26 -4.02 -1.19
C ALA A 153 -7.21 -5.15 -1.28
N PHE A 154 -7.30 -6.15 -0.42
CA PHE A 154 -6.41 -7.31 -0.42
C PHE A 154 -6.43 -8.06 -1.75
N GLU A 155 -7.61 -8.38 -2.28
CA GLU A 155 -7.78 -9.07 -3.57
C GLU A 155 -7.19 -8.25 -4.73
N LEU A 156 -7.43 -6.94 -4.74
CA LEU A 156 -6.85 -6.07 -5.78
C LEU A 156 -5.33 -6.02 -5.69
N LEU A 157 -4.76 -5.84 -4.50
CA LEU A 157 -3.31 -5.78 -4.31
C LEU A 157 -2.63 -7.09 -4.71
N LYS A 158 -3.25 -8.22 -4.39
CA LYS A 158 -2.76 -9.53 -4.87
C LYS A 158 -2.73 -9.60 -6.39
N LYS A 159 -3.77 -9.13 -7.08
CA LYS A 159 -3.79 -9.10 -8.55
C LYS A 159 -2.70 -8.20 -9.13
N ILE A 160 -2.51 -7.01 -8.54
CA ILE A 160 -1.48 -6.06 -9.01
C ILE A 160 -0.08 -6.68 -8.89
N PHE A 161 0.24 -7.27 -7.74
CA PHE A 161 1.60 -7.73 -7.43
C PHE A 161 1.89 -9.18 -7.84
N SER A 162 0.87 -10.00 -8.14
CA SER A 162 1.03 -11.37 -8.64
C SER A 162 1.06 -11.45 -10.16
N ALA A 163 0.72 -10.38 -10.90
CA ALA A 163 0.63 -10.41 -12.35
C ALA A 163 1.99 -10.74 -12.98
N SER A 164 2.11 -11.92 -13.57
CA SER A 164 3.23 -12.27 -14.43
C SER A 164 3.30 -11.33 -15.64
N PRO A 165 4.50 -11.03 -16.17
CA PRO A 165 4.61 -10.25 -17.39
C PRO A 165 3.81 -10.94 -18.51
N ALA A 166 2.88 -10.22 -19.17
CA ALA A 166 2.42 -10.65 -20.47
C ALA A 166 3.66 -10.72 -21.37
N LEU A 167 3.88 -11.84 -22.00
CA LEU A 167 4.90 -11.96 -23.05
C LEU A 167 4.66 -10.82 -24.05
N PRO A 168 5.72 -10.12 -24.52
CA PRO A 168 5.55 -9.19 -25.60
C PRO A 168 4.95 -9.96 -26.77
N ASP A 169 3.90 -9.41 -27.37
CA ASP A 169 3.29 -9.92 -28.58
C ASP A 169 4.35 -9.81 -29.70
N ILE A 170 5.06 -10.91 -29.96
CA ILE A 170 5.97 -11.02 -31.09
C ILE A 170 5.15 -11.44 -32.31
N SER A 171 4.17 -10.62 -32.67
CA SER A 171 3.56 -10.68 -33.99
C SER A 171 4.40 -9.80 -34.91
N THR A 172 5.27 -10.44 -35.67
CA THR A 172 5.95 -9.89 -36.86
C THR A 172 4.96 -9.57 -37.94
#